data_c2918c5a8c457199d29c8e6704fc2b21
#
_entry.id   c2918c5a8c457199d29c8e6704fc2b21
#
_cell.length_a   1.000
_cell.length_b   1.000
_cell.length_c   1.000
_cell.angle_alpha   90.00
_cell.angle_beta   90.00
_cell.angle_gamma   90.00
#
_symmetry.space_group_name_H-M   'P 1'
#
loop_
_entity.id
_entity.type
_entity.pdbx_description
1 polymer ?
#
loop_
_entity_poly.entity_id
_entity_poly.type
_entity_poly.pdbx_seq_one_letter_code
_entity_poly.pdbx_strand_id
1 'polypeptide(L)'
;MLTVVDSFTRECPAIEVDTGLSSRRVTRVLEWIISQRGAPEVIRCDNGPEFTSRHFLVWCEERGVRLIHIQPGRPMQNGHVESFNGRFRDECLNHHWFTTLADAKEKIERWRMEYNSERPHSSLAYRTPEEYAEICSKLTNRMEVTAIPPGRRPSEQSESQNGTCAQGFADAAPMGAPLIAPCRSA
;
A
#
# COMPACT_ATOMS: atom_id res chain seq x y z
N MET A 1 3.30 13.91 -11.50
CA MET A 1 3.95 12.65 -11.11
C MET A 1 3.14 11.99 -9.99
N LEU A 2 2.98 10.67 -10.04
CA LEU A 2 2.27 9.88 -9.02
C LEU A 2 3.27 8.93 -8.37
N THR A 3 3.38 8.96 -7.05
CA THR A 3 4.10 7.96 -6.25
C THR A 3 3.11 7.09 -5.50
N VAL A 4 3.30 5.79 -5.56
CA VAL A 4 2.50 4.80 -4.83
C VAL A 4 3.41 4.10 -3.84
N VAL A 5 3.07 4.14 -2.56
CA VAL A 5 3.87 3.54 -1.49
C VAL A 5 2.99 2.69 -0.59
N ASP A 6 3.40 1.47 -0.34
CA ASP A 6 2.76 0.61 0.64
C ASP A 6 3.18 1.03 2.05
N SER A 7 2.20 1.42 2.86
CA SER A 7 2.47 1.90 4.22
C SER A 7 2.91 0.79 5.17
N PHE A 8 2.67 -0.46 4.85
CA PHE A 8 3.05 -1.61 5.66
C PHE A 8 4.44 -2.14 5.29
N THR A 9 4.65 -2.49 4.02
CA THR A 9 5.92 -3.05 3.54
C THR A 9 6.96 -1.99 3.20
N ARG A 10 6.56 -0.70 3.11
CA ARG A 10 7.39 0.42 2.63
C ARG A 10 7.81 0.32 1.17
N GLU A 11 7.36 -0.69 0.45
CA GLU A 11 7.63 -0.78 -0.97
C GLU A 11 7.01 0.38 -1.74
N CYS A 12 7.68 0.76 -2.81
CA CYS A 12 7.16 1.66 -3.84
C CYS A 12 6.78 0.84 -5.08
N PRO A 13 5.53 0.37 -5.20
CA PRO A 13 5.08 -0.41 -6.35
C PRO A 13 5.19 0.34 -7.67
N ALA A 14 4.96 1.65 -7.68
CA ALA A 14 5.03 2.45 -8.89
C ALA A 14 5.37 3.91 -8.64
N ILE A 15 6.10 4.50 -9.58
CA ILE A 15 6.25 5.95 -9.75
C ILE A 15 5.86 6.27 -11.19
N GLU A 16 4.69 6.86 -11.39
CA GLU A 16 4.24 7.25 -12.73
C GLU A 16 4.66 8.68 -13.05
N VAL A 17 5.39 8.84 -14.15
CA VAL A 17 5.93 10.12 -14.61
C VAL A 17 5.27 10.52 -15.91
N ASP A 18 4.60 11.67 -15.91
CA ASP A 18 4.00 12.25 -17.11
C ASP A 18 3.86 13.77 -16.99
N THR A 19 3.62 14.43 -18.12
CA THR A 19 3.33 15.86 -18.21
C THR A 19 1.98 16.24 -17.63
N GLY A 20 1.03 15.30 -17.57
CA GLY A 20 -0.29 15.48 -16.95
C GLY A 20 -0.75 14.21 -16.23
N LEU A 21 -1.29 14.36 -15.03
CA LEU A 21 -1.82 13.26 -14.23
C LEU A 21 -3.34 13.35 -14.17
N SER A 22 -4.03 12.63 -15.06
CA SER A 22 -5.49 12.51 -15.01
C SER A 22 -5.92 11.36 -14.10
N SER A 23 -7.15 11.42 -13.59
CA SER A 23 -7.74 10.33 -12.78
C SER A 23 -7.75 8.98 -13.52
N ARG A 24 -7.96 8.99 -14.85
CA ARG A 24 -7.90 7.77 -15.67
C ARG A 24 -6.50 7.16 -15.72
N ARG A 25 -5.46 8.01 -15.66
CA ARG A 25 -4.09 7.51 -15.59
C ARG A 25 -3.80 6.92 -14.23
N VAL A 26 -4.24 7.57 -13.16
CA VAL A 26 -4.15 7.05 -11.80
C VAL A 26 -4.81 5.67 -11.71
N THR A 27 -6.07 5.53 -12.14
CA THR A 27 -6.76 4.24 -12.08
C THR A 27 -6.07 3.17 -12.92
N ARG A 28 -5.48 3.50 -14.07
CA ARG A 28 -4.70 2.54 -14.88
C ARG A 28 -3.46 2.02 -14.15
N VAL A 29 -2.73 2.90 -13.46
CA VAL A 29 -1.57 2.50 -12.64
C VAL A 29 -2.02 1.61 -11.50
N LEU A 30 -3.11 1.95 -10.83
CA LEU A 30 -3.67 1.15 -9.74
C LEU A 30 -4.17 -0.22 -10.22
N GLU A 31 -4.84 -0.30 -11.37
CA GLU A 31 -5.24 -1.58 -11.97
C GLU A 31 -4.04 -2.49 -12.23
N TRP A 32 -2.96 -1.92 -12.75
CA TRP A 32 -1.74 -2.67 -12.94
C TRP A 32 -1.17 -3.20 -11.61
N ILE A 33 -1.13 -2.38 -10.57
CA ILE A 33 -0.68 -2.81 -9.23
C ILE A 33 -1.60 -3.89 -8.67
N ILE A 34 -2.92 -3.70 -8.78
CA ILE A 34 -3.92 -4.68 -8.32
C ILE A 34 -3.76 -6.02 -9.03
N SER A 35 -3.46 -6.02 -10.32
CA SER A 35 -3.23 -7.27 -11.07
C SER A 35 -2.01 -8.06 -10.58
N GLN A 36 -1.05 -7.40 -9.94
CA GLN A 36 0.17 -8.03 -9.41
C GLN A 36 0.05 -8.45 -7.94
N ARG A 37 -0.71 -7.70 -7.13
CA ARG A 37 -0.68 -7.78 -5.67
C ARG A 37 -2.04 -7.95 -5.00
N GLY A 38 -3.13 -7.91 -5.78
CA GLY A 38 -4.48 -7.83 -5.26
C GLY A 38 -4.93 -6.40 -4.92
N ALA A 39 -6.22 -6.24 -4.65
CA ALA A 39 -6.79 -4.94 -4.33
C ALA A 39 -6.44 -4.53 -2.88
N PRO A 40 -6.04 -3.27 -2.64
CA PRO A 40 -5.83 -2.77 -1.30
C PRO A 40 -7.18 -2.53 -0.60
N GLU A 41 -7.25 -2.71 0.70
CA GLU A 41 -8.44 -2.34 1.47
C GLU A 41 -8.65 -0.82 1.50
N VAL A 42 -7.55 -0.08 1.55
CA VAL A 42 -7.58 1.37 1.77
C VAL A 42 -6.57 2.07 0.87
N ILE A 43 -7.04 3.11 0.22
CA ILE A 43 -6.18 4.09 -0.45
C ILE A 43 -6.23 5.39 0.34
N ARG A 44 -5.05 5.91 0.70
CA ARG A 44 -4.91 7.22 1.33
C ARG A 44 -4.25 8.18 0.34
N CYS A 45 -4.89 9.31 0.09
CA CYS A 45 -4.39 10.31 -0.87
C CYS A 45 -4.66 11.73 -0.39
N ASP A 46 -4.03 12.70 -1.03
CA ASP A 46 -4.37 14.12 -0.85
C ASP A 46 -5.67 14.48 -1.57
N ASN A 47 -6.03 15.76 -1.52
CA ASN A 47 -7.23 16.32 -2.17
C ASN A 47 -6.94 16.79 -3.61
N GLY A 48 -6.00 16.16 -4.33
CA GLY A 48 -5.75 16.47 -5.72
C GLY A 48 -6.97 16.25 -6.61
N PRO A 49 -7.13 17.02 -7.71
CA PRO A 49 -8.28 16.89 -8.61
C PRO A 49 -8.37 15.48 -9.24
N GLU A 50 -7.26 14.79 -9.40
CA GLU A 50 -7.17 13.41 -9.87
C GLU A 50 -7.85 12.42 -8.93
N PHE A 51 -7.82 12.66 -7.59
CA PHE A 51 -8.39 11.80 -6.55
C PHE A 51 -9.78 12.22 -6.09
N THR A 52 -10.16 13.49 -6.31
CA THR A 52 -11.50 14.00 -5.98
C THR A 52 -12.48 13.90 -7.16
N SER A 53 -12.00 13.44 -8.33
CA SER A 53 -12.82 13.29 -9.52
C SER A 53 -13.87 12.21 -9.35
N ARG A 54 -15.05 12.40 -9.94
CA ARG A 54 -16.12 11.40 -9.96
C ARG A 54 -15.64 10.04 -10.51
N HIS A 55 -14.77 10.05 -11.52
CA HIS A 55 -14.21 8.83 -12.10
C HIS A 55 -13.44 8.01 -11.05
N PHE A 56 -12.60 8.66 -10.27
CA PHE A 56 -11.79 7.96 -9.26
C PHE A 56 -12.64 7.44 -8.10
N LEU A 57 -13.62 8.23 -7.66
CA LEU A 57 -14.54 7.82 -6.58
C LEU A 57 -15.36 6.59 -6.98
N VAL A 58 -15.96 6.59 -8.17
CA VAL A 58 -16.71 5.43 -8.69
C VAL A 58 -15.80 4.21 -8.83
N TRP A 59 -14.59 4.39 -9.34
CA TRP A 59 -13.61 3.31 -9.46
C TRP A 59 -13.27 2.68 -8.11
N CYS A 60 -13.07 3.48 -7.06
CA CYS A 60 -12.83 2.97 -5.70
C CYS A 60 -14.03 2.16 -5.19
N GLU A 61 -15.25 2.65 -5.41
CA GLU A 61 -16.48 1.97 -5.01
C GLU A 61 -16.64 0.62 -5.73
N GLU A 62 -16.45 0.59 -7.05
CA GLU A 62 -16.54 -0.64 -7.86
C GLU A 62 -15.51 -1.70 -7.46
N ARG A 63 -14.35 -1.27 -6.95
CA ARG A 63 -13.28 -2.16 -6.48
C ARG A 63 -13.36 -2.51 -5.00
N GLY A 64 -14.33 -1.97 -4.28
CA GLY A 64 -14.46 -2.15 -2.83
C GLY A 64 -13.31 -1.53 -2.04
N VAL A 65 -12.63 -0.54 -2.61
CA VAL A 65 -11.48 0.15 -2.00
C VAL A 65 -11.95 1.34 -1.18
N ARG A 66 -11.66 1.36 0.10
CA ARG A 66 -11.97 2.48 0.97
C ARG A 66 -11.01 3.65 0.72
N LEU A 67 -11.55 4.80 0.34
CA LEU A 67 -10.78 6.00 0.10
C LEU A 67 -10.71 6.89 1.35
N ILE A 68 -9.52 7.33 1.72
CA ILE A 68 -9.27 8.26 2.82
C ILE A 68 -8.51 9.46 2.30
N HIS A 69 -9.16 10.62 2.31
CA HIS A 69 -8.49 11.89 2.02
C HIS A 69 -7.77 12.42 3.25
N ILE A 70 -6.53 12.85 3.08
CA ILE A 70 -5.71 13.44 4.15
C ILE A 70 -6.27 14.82 4.48
N GLN A 71 -6.54 15.06 5.75
CA GLN A 71 -7.04 16.35 6.20
C GLN A 71 -5.93 17.42 6.15
N PRO A 72 -6.22 18.60 5.62
CA PRO A 72 -5.29 19.72 5.68
C PRO A 72 -4.84 19.98 7.14
N GLY A 73 -3.54 20.19 7.35
CA GLY A 73 -2.99 20.50 8.67
C GLY A 73 -2.71 19.30 9.58
N ARG A 74 -2.80 18.07 9.09
CA ARG A 74 -2.40 16.85 9.84
C ARG A 74 -1.26 16.09 9.14
N PRO A 75 -0.03 16.60 9.14
CA PRO A 75 1.11 15.97 8.47
C PRO A 75 1.43 14.57 9.02
N MET A 76 1.18 14.30 10.30
CA MET A 76 1.43 12.99 10.89
C MET A 76 0.64 11.83 10.23
N GLN A 77 -0.45 12.12 9.53
CA GLN A 77 -1.21 11.09 8.80
C GLN A 77 -0.51 10.60 7.54
N ASN A 78 0.50 11.35 7.05
CA ASN A 78 1.23 11.06 5.82
C ASN A 78 2.75 10.95 5.98
N GLY A 79 3.26 10.93 7.22
CA GLY A 79 4.69 11.02 7.52
C GLY A 79 5.57 10.02 6.76
N HIS A 80 5.03 8.84 6.42
CA HIS A 80 5.77 7.84 5.65
C HIS A 80 5.95 8.24 4.20
N VAL A 81 4.90 8.76 3.59
CA VAL A 81 4.94 9.20 2.19
C VAL A 81 5.71 10.51 2.06
N GLU A 82 5.58 11.41 3.02
CA GLU A 82 6.40 12.63 3.08
C GLU A 82 7.90 12.28 3.20
N SER A 83 8.24 11.33 4.05
CA SER A 83 9.61 10.83 4.19
C SER A 83 10.11 10.16 2.90
N PHE A 84 9.27 9.36 2.23
CA PHE A 84 9.58 8.76 0.94
C PHE A 84 9.81 9.85 -0.12
N ASN A 85 8.89 10.80 -0.25
CA ASN A 85 8.96 11.88 -1.23
C ASN A 85 10.18 12.81 -0.99
N GLY A 86 10.52 13.05 0.28
CA GLY A 86 11.75 13.78 0.64
C GLY A 86 12.99 13.07 0.10
N ARG A 87 13.14 11.78 0.38
CA ARG A 87 14.25 10.96 -0.11
C ARG A 87 14.29 10.88 -1.64
N PHE A 88 13.14 10.64 -2.25
CA PHE A 88 13.03 10.58 -3.71
C PHE A 88 13.48 11.91 -4.36
N ARG A 89 13.08 13.04 -3.77
CA ARG A 89 13.54 14.35 -4.22
C ARG A 89 15.05 14.50 -4.07
N ASP A 90 15.57 14.19 -2.88
CA ASP A 90 16.98 14.43 -2.56
C ASP A 90 17.91 13.49 -3.32
N GLU A 91 17.56 12.22 -3.47
CA GLU A 91 18.44 11.19 -4.01
C GLU A 91 18.26 10.96 -5.52
N CYS A 92 17.08 11.28 -6.07
CA CYS A 92 16.79 11.07 -7.48
C CYS A 92 16.58 12.38 -8.22
N LEU A 93 15.60 13.20 -7.81
CA LEU A 93 15.21 14.37 -8.61
C LEU A 93 16.30 15.45 -8.61
N ASN A 94 16.94 15.69 -7.47
CA ASN A 94 18.01 16.71 -7.35
C ASN A 94 19.36 16.23 -7.90
N HIS A 95 19.56 14.92 -8.06
CA HIS A 95 20.81 14.35 -8.55
C HIS A 95 20.86 14.16 -10.07
N HIS A 96 19.70 14.24 -10.74
CA HIS A 96 19.62 13.95 -12.18
C HIS A 96 19.10 15.15 -12.98
N TRP A 97 19.70 15.38 -14.14
CA TRP A 97 19.12 16.20 -15.19
C TRP A 97 18.27 15.31 -16.09
N PHE A 98 17.04 15.73 -16.35
CA PHE A 98 16.10 15.02 -17.21
C PHE A 98 16.00 15.73 -18.54
N THR A 99 16.48 15.11 -19.61
CA THR A 99 16.48 15.69 -20.95
C THR A 99 15.20 15.45 -21.71
N THR A 100 14.55 14.30 -21.45
CA THR A 100 13.28 13.89 -22.04
C THR A 100 12.41 13.18 -21.01
N LEU A 101 11.13 13.04 -21.31
CA LEU A 101 10.22 12.26 -20.49
C LEU A 101 10.65 10.77 -20.40
N ALA A 102 11.19 10.22 -21.48
CA ALA A 102 11.70 8.85 -21.50
C ALA A 102 12.94 8.69 -20.59
N ASP A 103 13.87 9.62 -20.65
CA ASP A 103 15.03 9.68 -19.77
C ASP A 103 14.63 9.80 -18.29
N ALA A 104 13.62 10.65 -18.00
CA ALA A 104 13.09 10.77 -16.65
C ALA A 104 12.48 9.44 -16.15
N LYS A 105 11.69 8.77 -16.97
CA LYS A 105 11.08 7.47 -16.62
C LYS A 105 12.14 6.42 -16.32
N GLU A 106 13.16 6.32 -17.13
CA GLU A 106 14.25 5.34 -16.96
C GLU A 106 15.01 5.57 -15.65
N LYS A 107 15.45 6.80 -15.39
CA LYS A 107 16.22 7.15 -14.18
C LYS A 107 15.41 6.97 -12.90
N ILE A 108 14.14 7.39 -12.94
CA ILE A 108 13.24 7.26 -11.80
C ILE A 108 12.88 5.81 -11.52
N GLU A 109 12.66 5.00 -12.56
CA GLU A 109 12.40 3.57 -12.39
C GLU A 109 13.61 2.84 -11.82
N ARG A 110 14.82 3.16 -12.25
CA ARG A 110 16.05 2.61 -11.68
C ARG A 110 16.16 2.92 -10.18
N TRP A 111 15.98 4.19 -9.80
CA TRP A 111 15.97 4.59 -8.39
C TRP A 111 14.88 3.86 -7.57
N ARG A 112 13.67 3.68 -8.16
CA ARG A 112 12.59 2.94 -7.50
C ARG A 112 12.97 1.49 -7.23
N MET A 113 13.61 0.83 -8.19
CA MET A 113 14.10 -0.55 -8.03
C MET A 113 15.16 -0.63 -6.93
N GLU A 114 16.17 0.23 -6.96
CA GLU A 114 17.22 0.31 -5.93
C GLU A 114 16.62 0.61 -4.54
N TYR A 115 15.62 1.49 -4.46
CA TYR A 115 14.91 1.79 -3.22
C TYR A 115 14.24 0.54 -2.63
N ASN A 116 13.62 -0.29 -3.44
CA ASN A 116 12.91 -1.49 -2.98
C ASN A 116 13.87 -2.63 -2.63
N SER A 117 14.92 -2.86 -3.43
CA SER A 117 15.76 -4.06 -3.34
C SER A 117 17.04 -3.87 -2.53
N GLU A 118 17.55 -2.63 -2.40
CA GLU A 118 18.88 -2.41 -1.81
C GLU A 118 18.85 -1.59 -0.52
N ARG A 119 17.76 -0.84 -0.27
CA ARG A 119 17.71 0.09 0.85
C ARG A 119 17.15 -0.54 2.11
N PRO A 120 17.96 -0.71 3.18
CA PRO A 120 17.45 -1.18 4.46
C PRO A 120 16.65 -0.09 5.20
N HIS A 121 15.54 -0.47 5.80
CA HIS A 121 14.69 0.41 6.59
C HIS A 121 14.72 0.03 8.08
N SER A 122 14.99 0.99 8.94
CA SER A 122 15.00 0.77 10.40
C SER A 122 13.63 0.28 10.91
N SER A 123 12.55 0.78 10.33
CA SER A 123 11.18 0.34 10.66
C SER A 123 10.84 -1.08 10.21
N LEU A 124 11.68 -1.69 9.36
CA LEU A 124 11.55 -3.06 8.85
C LEU A 124 12.64 -3.99 9.42
N ALA A 125 13.17 -3.66 10.59
CA ALA A 125 14.29 -4.38 11.19
C ALA A 125 15.52 -4.45 10.28
N TYR A 126 15.83 -3.33 9.61
CA TYR A 126 16.94 -3.17 8.66
C TYR A 126 16.86 -4.08 7.43
N ARG A 127 15.67 -4.57 7.09
CA ARG A 127 15.44 -5.25 5.82
C ARG A 127 15.08 -4.25 4.74
N THR A 128 15.27 -4.67 3.48
CA THR A 128 14.73 -3.92 2.35
C THR A 128 13.20 -4.07 2.27
N PRO A 129 12.50 -3.14 1.63
CA PRO A 129 11.06 -3.26 1.41
C PRO A 129 10.66 -4.58 0.72
N GLU A 130 11.42 -5.01 -0.29
CA GLU A 130 11.18 -6.24 -1.05
C GLU A 130 11.34 -7.48 -0.17
N GLU A 131 12.45 -7.59 0.59
CA GLU A 131 12.66 -8.69 1.54
C GLU A 131 11.54 -8.78 2.57
N TYR A 132 11.09 -7.64 3.07
CA TYR A 132 10.01 -7.60 4.06
C TYR A 132 8.67 -8.02 3.45
N ALA A 133 8.36 -7.56 2.24
CA ALA A 133 7.16 -7.96 1.51
C ALA A 133 7.12 -9.46 1.23
N GLU A 134 8.26 -10.06 0.84
CA GLU A 134 8.37 -11.51 0.66
C GLU A 134 8.09 -12.30 1.95
N ILE A 135 8.61 -11.84 3.08
CA ILE A 135 8.35 -12.49 4.37
C ILE A 135 6.86 -12.45 4.70
N CYS A 136 6.23 -11.29 4.50
CA CYS A 136 4.79 -11.12 4.77
C CYS A 136 3.94 -12.01 3.88
N SER A 137 4.24 -12.11 2.58
CA SER A 137 3.51 -12.97 1.63
C SER A 137 3.64 -14.46 1.99
N LYS A 138 4.84 -14.91 2.39
CA LYS A 138 5.08 -16.28 2.84
C LYS A 138 4.31 -16.63 4.12
N LEU A 139 4.18 -15.67 5.04
CA LEU A 139 3.41 -15.85 6.27
C LEU A 139 1.90 -15.94 5.99
N THR A 140 1.37 -15.09 5.11
CA THR A 140 -0.05 -15.10 4.71
C THR A 140 -0.41 -16.43 4.03
N ASN A 141 0.38 -16.89 3.06
CA ASN A 141 0.17 -18.16 2.39
C ASN A 141 0.24 -19.35 3.36
N ARG A 142 1.05 -19.27 4.40
CA ARG A 142 1.17 -20.34 5.41
C ARG A 142 -0.05 -20.41 6.33
N MET A 143 -0.73 -19.27 6.56
CA MET A 143 -1.97 -19.22 7.35
C MET A 143 -3.17 -19.75 6.56
N GLU A 144 -3.24 -19.54 5.25
CA GLU A 144 -4.29 -20.07 4.39
C GLU A 144 -4.26 -21.60 4.24
N VAL A 145 -3.08 -22.21 4.29
CA VAL A 145 -2.92 -23.68 4.20
C VAL A 145 -3.37 -24.41 5.49
N THR A 146 -3.55 -23.71 6.59
CA THR A 146 -4.02 -24.29 7.87
C THR A 146 -5.51 -24.15 8.11
N ALA A 147 -6.31 -23.74 7.12
CA ALA A 147 -7.76 -23.82 7.20
C ALA A 147 -8.20 -25.28 7.21
N ILE A 148 -8.54 -25.80 8.39
CA ILE A 148 -9.09 -27.13 8.61
C ILE A 148 -10.37 -27.28 7.76
N PRO A 149 -10.51 -28.34 6.95
CA PRO A 149 -11.76 -28.57 6.22
C PRO A 149 -12.89 -28.71 7.25
N PRO A 150 -14.11 -28.25 6.94
CA PRO A 150 -15.23 -28.34 7.88
C PRO A 150 -15.49 -29.81 8.22
N GLY A 151 -15.03 -30.21 9.40
CA GLY A 151 -15.22 -31.54 9.95
C GLY A 151 -16.72 -31.76 10.21
N ARG A 152 -17.21 -32.96 9.87
CA ARG A 152 -18.52 -33.53 10.16
C ARG A 152 -19.00 -33.08 11.54
N ARG A 153 -20.24 -32.60 11.61
CA ARG A 153 -20.94 -32.39 12.88
C ARG A 153 -20.97 -33.68 13.66
N PRO A 154 -20.55 -33.72 14.94
CA PRO A 154 -20.94 -34.77 15.85
C PRO A 154 -22.40 -34.56 16.22
N SER A 155 -23.18 -35.61 16.18
CA SER A 155 -24.55 -35.69 16.65
C SER A 155 -24.66 -35.27 18.12
N GLU A 156 -25.72 -34.54 18.43
CA GLU A 156 -26.17 -34.16 19.77
C GLU A 156 -26.13 -35.33 20.74
N GLN A 157 -25.42 -35.16 21.85
CA GLN A 157 -25.78 -35.76 23.12
C GLN A 157 -25.60 -34.72 24.24
N SER A 158 -26.70 -34.51 24.92
CA SER A 158 -26.88 -33.72 26.10
C SER A 158 -25.89 -34.03 27.24
N GLU A 159 -25.39 -33.02 27.92
CA GLU A 159 -25.61 -32.87 29.36
C GLU A 159 -24.89 -31.64 29.94
N SER A 160 -25.60 -31.06 30.86
CA SER A 160 -25.33 -29.87 31.65
C SER A 160 -24.08 -29.89 32.51
N GLN A 161 -23.44 -28.77 32.71
CA GLN A 161 -23.25 -28.06 33.97
C GLN A 161 -22.01 -27.16 34.02
N ASN A 162 -22.27 -25.93 34.39
CA ASN A 162 -21.48 -25.02 35.24
C ASN A 162 -19.98 -24.75 35.01
N GLY A 163 -19.72 -23.47 34.91
CA GLY A 163 -18.44 -22.94 35.43
C GLY A 163 -17.92 -21.71 34.72
N THR A 164 -18.30 -20.57 35.23
CA THR A 164 -17.69 -19.23 35.16
C THR A 164 -16.18 -19.22 34.93
N CYS A 165 -15.67 -18.47 33.99
CA CYS A 165 -14.77 -17.33 34.21
C CYS A 165 -14.31 -16.68 32.91
N ALA A 166 -14.23 -15.39 33.00
CA ALA A 166 -14.02 -14.35 32.01
C ALA A 166 -12.57 -14.22 31.49
N GLN A 167 -12.50 -13.29 30.54
CA GLN A 167 -11.32 -12.59 29.99
C GLN A 167 -10.66 -13.30 28.84
N GLY A 168 -10.82 -12.87 27.59
CA GLY A 168 -10.49 -11.55 27.10
C GLY A 168 -9.20 -11.67 26.28
N PHE A 169 -9.32 -11.95 24.96
CA PHE A 169 -8.29 -11.54 24.03
C PHE A 169 -8.93 -10.99 22.77
N ALA A 170 -8.58 -9.74 22.53
CA ALA A 170 -9.07 -8.88 21.50
C ALA A 170 -8.61 -9.32 20.11
N ASP A 171 -9.53 -9.17 19.17
CA ASP A 171 -9.41 -8.86 17.75
C ASP A 171 -8.01 -8.70 17.18
N ALA A 172 -7.56 -9.70 16.45
CA ALA A 172 -6.59 -9.51 15.39
C ALA A 172 -7.37 -9.16 14.11
N ALA A 173 -7.46 -7.87 13.81
CA ALA A 173 -7.98 -7.38 12.55
C ALA A 173 -7.13 -7.88 11.39
N PRO A 174 -7.72 -8.21 10.22
CA PRO A 174 -6.98 -8.54 9.01
C PRO A 174 -6.16 -7.32 8.57
N MET A 175 -4.87 -7.52 8.37
CA MET A 175 -3.91 -6.48 8.03
C MET A 175 -3.94 -6.17 6.54
N GLY A 176 -4.84 -5.29 6.12
CA GLY A 176 -4.78 -4.61 4.84
C GLY A 176 -4.07 -3.26 5.00
N ALA A 177 -2.94 -3.09 4.37
CA ALA A 177 -2.16 -1.86 4.46
C ALA A 177 -2.67 -0.78 3.49
N PRO A 178 -2.67 0.51 3.88
CA PRO A 178 -3.07 1.60 2.99
C PRO A 178 -1.97 1.95 1.97
N LEU A 179 -2.35 2.11 0.73
CA LEU A 179 -1.52 2.51 -0.40
C LEU A 179 -1.84 3.96 -0.85
N ILE A 180 -0.84 4.75 -1.15
CA ILE A 180 -0.77 5.97 -1.97
C ILE A 180 -0.72 7.34 -1.30
N ALA A 181 0.25 8.15 -1.77
CA ALA A 181 0.16 9.61 -1.81
C ALA A 181 0.93 10.21 -3.00
N PRO A 182 0.44 11.28 -3.62
CA PRO A 182 1.15 12.00 -4.67
C PRO A 182 2.17 13.01 -4.13
N CYS A 183 3.24 13.19 -4.88
CA CYS A 183 4.20 14.27 -4.68
C CYS A 183 3.75 15.49 -5.51
N ARG A 184 3.44 16.61 -4.88
CA ARG A 184 3.42 17.91 -5.55
C ARG A 184 4.85 18.43 -5.60
N SER A 185 5.37 18.62 -6.78
CA SER A 185 6.53 19.49 -7.01
C SER A 185 6.10 20.93 -6.75
N ALA A 186 6.79 21.60 -5.83
CA ALA A 186 6.78 23.06 -5.74
C ALA A 186 7.57 23.62 -6.90
#